data_f57e9ed31415e4104af40779613ab612
#
_entry.id   f57e9ed31415e4104af40779613ab612
#
_cell.length_a   1.000
_cell.length_b   1.000
_cell.length_c   1.000
_cell.angle_alpha   90.00
_cell.angle_beta   90.00
_cell.angle_gamma   90.00
#
_symmetry.space_group_name_H-M   'P 1'
#
loop_
_entity.id
_entity.type
_entity.pdbx_description
1 polymer ?
#
loop_
_entity_poly.entity_id
_entity_poly.type
_entity_poly.pdbx_seq_one_letter_code
_entity_poly.pdbx_strand_id
1 'polypeptide(L)'
;MDAARQSCEHMKRSNVMIVKEAVLPTDYGRWIQSVKDRVRNAQLRTMVAVNVEQLLLYWDIGHDILERQKSEGWGAKVIQKMSEDLRSEFPTNSGFSVRNLKYMRTFAAAWPNRKLIVQAPLAQLAWYSQIALIEKLKSEEDRLGYAQLAVENHWLRPQLVREIAARSIENLGKSANKLDGR
;
A
#
# COMPACT_ATOMS: atom_id res chain seq x y z
N MET A 1 64.64 30.53 -18.58
CA MET A 1 63.43 29.71 -18.78
C MET A 1 63.12 28.86 -17.53
N ASP A 2 63.26 29.40 -16.29
CA ASP A 2 63.09 28.61 -15.08
C ASP A 2 62.07 29.19 -14.06
N ALA A 3 61.45 30.31 -14.41
CA ALA A 3 60.47 30.93 -13.48
C ALA A 3 59.03 30.35 -13.61
N ALA A 4 58.73 29.62 -14.68
CA ALA A 4 57.38 29.10 -14.90
C ALA A 4 57.15 27.69 -14.34
N ARG A 5 58.19 26.97 -13.92
CA ARG A 5 58.06 25.61 -13.34
C ARG A 5 57.86 25.65 -11.79
N GLN A 6 58.34 26.69 -11.12
CA GLN A 6 58.16 26.81 -9.64
C GLN A 6 56.77 27.27 -9.24
N SER A 7 56.01 27.91 -10.11
CA SER A 7 54.65 28.39 -9.79
C SER A 7 53.57 27.28 -9.84
N CYS A 8 53.87 26.15 -10.48
CA CYS A 8 52.89 25.06 -10.66
C CYS A 8 52.93 24.02 -9.50
N GLU A 9 54.03 23.96 -8.76
CA GLU A 9 54.17 23.02 -7.63
C GLU A 9 53.64 23.59 -6.29
N HIS A 10 53.46 24.90 -6.20
CA HIS A 10 52.97 25.55 -4.97
C HIS A 10 51.44 25.55 -4.88
N MET A 11 50.69 25.19 -5.95
CA MET A 11 49.24 25.21 -6.01
C MET A 11 48.60 23.83 -5.80
N LYS A 12 49.41 22.79 -5.52
CA LYS A 12 48.91 21.42 -5.19
C LYS A 12 48.95 21.05 -3.71
N ARG A 13 49.25 22.01 -2.83
CA ARG A 13 49.24 21.80 -1.40
C ARG A 13 48.22 22.70 -0.73
N SER A 14 46.92 22.44 -0.98
CA SER A 14 45.91 23.02 -0.09
C SER A 14 44.55 22.41 -0.48
N ASN A 15 44.11 21.53 0.27
CA ASN A 15 42.75 21.21 0.70
C ASN A 15 42.47 19.72 0.75
N VAL A 16 43.35 18.98 1.40
CA VAL A 16 42.88 17.80 2.11
C VAL A 16 42.27 18.33 3.41
N MET A 17 40.98 18.65 3.37
CA MET A 17 40.19 18.79 4.56
C MET A 17 40.26 17.43 5.28
N ILE A 18 41.14 17.34 6.28
CA ILE A 18 41.15 16.26 7.26
C ILE A 18 39.79 16.41 7.98
N VAL A 19 38.79 15.70 7.52
CA VAL A 19 37.57 15.51 8.29
C VAL A 19 38.06 14.80 9.56
N LYS A 20 38.26 15.56 10.67
CA LYS A 20 38.51 14.97 11.98
C LYS A 20 37.41 13.92 12.17
N GLU A 21 37.82 12.67 12.21
CA GLU A 21 36.89 11.55 12.53
C GLU A 21 36.24 11.92 13.88
N ALA A 22 34.95 12.21 13.85
CA ALA A 22 34.23 12.61 15.05
C ALA A 22 34.28 11.43 16.02
N VAL A 23 34.91 11.59 17.17
CA VAL A 23 34.87 10.60 18.24
C VAL A 23 33.43 10.51 18.71
N LEU A 24 32.75 9.43 18.29
CA LEU A 24 31.36 9.22 18.63
C LEU A 24 31.23 8.76 20.08
N PRO A 25 30.19 9.21 20.82
CA PRO A 25 29.91 8.72 22.17
C PRO A 25 29.73 7.20 22.17
N THR A 26 30.08 6.55 23.29
CA THR A 26 30.07 5.09 23.45
C THR A 26 28.66 4.49 23.19
N ASP A 27 27.60 5.26 23.44
CA ASP A 27 26.20 4.85 23.28
C ASP A 27 25.59 5.27 21.93
N TYR A 28 26.33 5.96 21.07
CA TYR A 28 25.86 6.48 19.78
C TYR A 28 25.23 5.38 18.92
N GLY A 29 25.82 4.19 18.88
CA GLY A 29 25.30 3.06 18.09
C GLY A 29 23.87 2.65 18.51
N ARG A 30 23.59 2.59 19.81
CA ARG A 30 22.25 2.26 20.33
C ARG A 30 21.28 3.42 20.11
N TRP A 31 21.72 4.64 20.35
CA TRP A 31 20.91 5.84 20.15
C TRP A 31 20.49 6.01 18.70
N ILE A 32 21.43 5.92 17.74
CA ILE A 32 21.12 6.09 16.32
C ILE A 32 20.21 4.96 15.79
N GLN A 33 20.35 3.74 16.32
CA GLN A 33 19.43 2.66 15.97
C GLN A 33 18.00 2.98 16.42
N SER A 34 17.82 3.47 17.65
CA SER A 34 16.51 3.93 18.14
C SER A 34 15.92 5.06 17.28
N VAL A 35 16.75 6.00 16.81
CA VAL A 35 16.31 7.06 15.89
C VAL A 35 15.84 6.45 14.55
N LYS A 36 16.62 5.54 13.98
CA LYS A 36 16.27 4.85 12.73
C LYS A 36 14.95 4.10 12.86
N ASP A 37 14.72 3.42 13.96
CA ASP A 37 13.46 2.68 14.21
C ASP A 37 12.27 3.63 14.35
N ARG A 38 12.44 4.76 15.04
CA ARG A 38 11.40 5.80 15.12
C ARG A 38 11.06 6.38 13.74
N VAL A 39 12.06 6.64 12.91
CA VAL A 39 11.83 7.13 11.53
C VAL A 39 11.09 6.09 10.71
N ARG A 40 11.53 4.82 10.70
CA ARG A 40 10.85 3.73 9.99
C ARG A 40 9.38 3.59 10.43
N ASN A 41 9.14 3.58 11.74
CA ASN A 41 7.79 3.45 12.28
C ASN A 41 6.91 4.65 11.92
N ALA A 42 7.47 5.87 11.91
CA ALA A 42 6.73 7.06 11.47
C ALA A 42 6.35 6.97 9.98
N GLN A 43 7.29 6.56 9.13
CA GLN A 43 7.04 6.36 7.70
C GLN A 43 5.96 5.30 7.45
N LEU A 44 6.04 4.14 8.12
CA LEU A 44 5.03 3.08 8.01
C LEU A 44 3.64 3.58 8.41
N ARG A 45 3.51 4.28 9.54
CA ARG A 45 2.22 4.86 9.95
C ARG A 45 1.67 5.84 8.93
N THR A 46 2.51 6.69 8.37
CA THR A 46 2.10 7.64 7.32
C THR A 46 1.61 6.92 6.08
N MET A 47 2.33 5.89 5.62
CA MET A 47 1.91 5.10 4.46
C MET A 47 0.56 4.40 4.69
N VAL A 48 0.36 3.81 5.87
CA VAL A 48 -0.93 3.19 6.23
C VAL A 48 -2.04 4.23 6.29
N ALA A 49 -1.80 5.39 6.88
CA ALA A 49 -2.80 6.46 6.96
C ALA A 49 -3.24 6.95 5.57
N VAL A 50 -2.28 7.19 4.65
CA VAL A 50 -2.58 7.57 3.26
C VAL A 50 -3.38 6.48 2.54
N ASN A 51 -3.01 5.20 2.73
CA ASN A 51 -3.74 4.07 2.14
C ASN A 51 -5.17 3.98 2.67
N VAL A 52 -5.37 4.16 3.98
CA VAL A 52 -6.70 4.18 4.61
C VAL A 52 -7.58 5.27 4.02
N GLU A 53 -7.09 6.51 3.92
CA GLU A 53 -7.84 7.63 3.34
C GLU A 53 -8.25 7.33 1.89
N GLN A 54 -7.36 6.76 1.10
CA GLN A 54 -7.67 6.35 -0.27
C GLN A 54 -8.74 5.26 -0.31
N LEU A 55 -8.65 4.24 0.53
CA LEU A 55 -9.62 3.14 0.59
C LEU A 55 -11.00 3.65 1.04
N LEU A 56 -11.04 4.55 2.03
CA LEU A 56 -12.28 5.18 2.49
C LEU A 56 -12.92 6.02 1.39
N LEU A 57 -12.16 6.85 0.71
CA LEU A 57 -12.66 7.62 -0.43
C LEU A 57 -13.24 6.71 -1.52
N TYR A 58 -12.54 5.62 -1.85
CA TYR A 58 -13.00 4.68 -2.87
C TYR A 58 -14.23 3.90 -2.42
N TRP A 59 -14.32 3.58 -1.13
CA TRP A 59 -15.51 2.98 -0.56
C TRP A 59 -16.70 3.94 -0.60
N ASP A 60 -16.54 5.19 -0.17
CA ASP A 60 -17.58 6.22 -0.16
C ASP A 60 -18.11 6.46 -1.59
N ILE A 61 -17.24 6.65 -2.58
CA ILE A 61 -17.64 6.77 -4.00
C ILE A 61 -18.39 5.51 -4.47
N GLY A 62 -17.89 4.34 -4.13
CA GLY A 62 -18.50 3.07 -4.51
C GLY A 62 -19.89 2.89 -3.88
N HIS A 63 -20.04 3.27 -2.63
CA HIS A 63 -21.31 3.24 -1.90
C HIS A 63 -22.33 4.20 -2.50
N ASP A 64 -21.93 5.42 -2.80
CA ASP A 64 -22.80 6.40 -3.46
C ASP A 64 -23.29 5.91 -4.82
N ILE A 65 -22.42 5.28 -5.61
CA ILE A 65 -22.82 4.65 -6.89
C ILE A 65 -23.87 3.55 -6.65
N LEU A 66 -23.68 2.69 -5.63
CA LEU A 66 -24.63 1.62 -5.29
C LEU A 66 -26.00 2.17 -4.90
N GLU A 67 -26.02 3.15 -4.02
CA GLU A 67 -27.27 3.74 -3.53
C GLU A 67 -28.04 4.43 -4.68
N ARG A 68 -27.36 5.21 -5.52
CA ARG A 68 -27.99 5.88 -6.65
C ARG A 68 -28.42 4.91 -7.76
N GLN A 69 -27.74 3.79 -7.94
CA GLN A 69 -28.20 2.72 -8.83
C GLN A 69 -29.51 2.09 -8.36
N LYS A 70 -29.69 1.95 -7.04
CA LYS A 70 -30.93 1.40 -6.45
C LYS A 70 -32.08 2.41 -6.52
N SER A 71 -31.82 3.65 -6.13
CA SER A 71 -32.87 4.69 -6.00
C SER A 71 -33.24 5.36 -7.32
N GLU A 72 -32.27 5.60 -8.20
CA GLU A 72 -32.42 6.43 -9.39
C GLU A 72 -32.23 5.65 -10.71
N GLY A 73 -31.91 4.35 -10.64
CA GLY A 73 -31.71 3.51 -11.82
C GLY A 73 -30.47 3.87 -12.65
N TRP A 74 -29.45 4.44 -12.02
CA TRP A 74 -28.23 4.87 -12.71
C TRP A 74 -27.57 3.74 -13.48
N GLY A 75 -27.48 3.91 -14.81
CA GLY A 75 -26.85 2.93 -15.71
C GLY A 75 -25.37 3.21 -15.98
N ALA A 76 -24.81 2.41 -16.88
CA ALA A 76 -23.39 2.50 -17.28
C ALA A 76 -22.99 3.89 -17.82
N LYS A 77 -23.92 4.62 -18.46
CA LYS A 77 -23.68 5.98 -19.02
C LYS A 77 -23.37 7.01 -17.93
N VAL A 78 -23.98 6.89 -16.73
CA VAL A 78 -23.71 7.79 -15.61
C VAL A 78 -22.30 7.57 -15.08
N ILE A 79 -21.85 6.32 -14.95
CA ILE A 79 -20.47 6.02 -14.53
C ILE A 79 -19.45 6.53 -15.57
N GLN A 80 -19.78 6.47 -16.85
CA GLN A 80 -18.95 7.05 -17.91
C GLN A 80 -18.82 8.57 -17.74
N LYS A 81 -19.94 9.28 -17.61
CA LYS A 81 -19.97 10.72 -17.39
C LYS A 81 -19.23 11.12 -16.12
N MET A 82 -19.46 10.41 -15.02
CA MET A 82 -18.73 10.62 -13.75
C MET A 82 -17.20 10.48 -13.92
N SER A 83 -16.77 9.47 -14.70
CA SER A 83 -15.34 9.30 -15.00
C SER A 83 -14.77 10.49 -15.78
N GLU A 84 -15.51 11.01 -16.75
CA GLU A 84 -15.09 12.17 -17.55
C GLU A 84 -14.97 13.43 -16.68
N ASP A 85 -15.97 13.71 -15.85
CA ASP A 85 -16.00 14.88 -14.97
C ASP A 85 -14.86 14.83 -13.93
N LEU A 86 -14.69 13.69 -13.25
CA LEU A 86 -13.63 13.54 -12.26
C LEU A 86 -12.23 13.61 -12.87
N ARG A 87 -12.02 13.08 -14.06
CA ARG A 87 -10.72 13.16 -14.74
C ARG A 87 -10.43 14.55 -15.30
N SER A 88 -11.45 15.30 -15.65
CA SER A 88 -11.32 16.71 -16.06
C SER A 88 -10.90 17.59 -14.89
N GLU A 89 -11.51 17.38 -13.71
CA GLU A 89 -11.22 18.14 -12.50
C GLU A 89 -9.88 17.73 -11.85
N PHE A 90 -9.56 16.42 -11.88
CA PHE A 90 -8.36 15.85 -11.27
C PHE A 90 -7.47 15.16 -12.31
N PRO A 91 -6.86 15.89 -13.26
CA PRO A 91 -6.14 15.27 -14.41
C PRO A 91 -4.91 14.47 -14.01
N THR A 92 -4.29 14.77 -12.86
CA THR A 92 -3.14 14.04 -12.33
C THR A 92 -3.51 12.74 -11.61
N ASN A 93 -4.80 12.54 -11.30
CA ASN A 93 -5.29 11.36 -10.59
C ASN A 93 -5.79 10.31 -11.58
N SER A 94 -5.02 9.25 -11.80
CA SER A 94 -5.40 8.14 -12.68
C SER A 94 -6.49 7.22 -12.09
N GLY A 95 -6.89 7.44 -10.84
CA GLY A 95 -7.82 6.58 -10.09
C GLY A 95 -9.28 6.62 -10.56
N PHE A 96 -9.68 7.57 -11.39
CA PHE A 96 -11.09 7.78 -11.74
C PHE A 96 -11.50 7.24 -13.12
N SER A 97 -10.84 6.18 -13.62
CA SER A 97 -11.29 5.50 -14.83
C SER A 97 -12.63 4.76 -14.59
N VAL A 98 -13.42 4.61 -15.64
CA VAL A 98 -14.70 3.84 -15.62
C VAL A 98 -14.50 2.46 -14.97
N ARG A 99 -13.41 1.78 -15.31
CA ARG A 99 -13.08 0.47 -14.72
C ARG A 99 -12.87 0.57 -13.21
N ASN A 100 -12.13 1.57 -12.76
CA ASN A 100 -11.84 1.74 -11.35
C ASN A 100 -13.07 2.16 -10.54
N LEU A 101 -13.94 3.03 -11.09
CA LEU A 101 -15.24 3.37 -10.48
C LEU A 101 -16.12 2.12 -10.30
N LYS A 102 -16.10 1.20 -11.27
CA LYS A 102 -16.79 -0.10 -11.13
C LYS A 102 -16.16 -0.95 -10.02
N TYR A 103 -14.83 -0.93 -9.86
CA TYR A 103 -14.18 -1.61 -8.74
C TYR A 103 -14.51 -0.98 -7.40
N MET A 104 -14.58 0.34 -7.30
CA MET A 104 -15.00 1.03 -6.08
C MET A 104 -16.42 0.59 -5.67
N ARG A 105 -17.36 0.53 -6.62
CA ARG A 105 -18.70 0.01 -6.39
C ARG A 105 -18.69 -1.45 -5.89
N THR A 106 -17.90 -2.31 -6.53
CA THR A 106 -17.80 -3.73 -6.14
C THR A 106 -17.15 -3.87 -4.76
N PHE A 107 -16.18 -3.00 -4.44
CA PHE A 107 -15.51 -2.94 -3.14
C PHE A 107 -16.48 -2.55 -2.03
N ALA A 108 -17.31 -1.52 -2.22
CA ALA A 108 -18.32 -1.13 -1.26
C ALA A 108 -19.38 -2.23 -1.07
N ALA A 109 -19.78 -2.93 -2.14
CA ALA A 109 -20.69 -4.07 -2.06
C ALA A 109 -20.08 -5.27 -1.32
N ALA A 110 -18.76 -5.51 -1.49
CA ALA A 110 -18.07 -6.62 -0.87
C ALA A 110 -17.77 -6.39 0.62
N TRP A 111 -17.70 -5.12 1.04
CA TRP A 111 -17.44 -4.68 2.42
C TRP A 111 -18.53 -3.72 2.89
N PRO A 112 -19.75 -4.23 3.23
CA PRO A 112 -20.86 -3.36 3.64
C PRO A 112 -20.59 -2.55 4.90
N ASN A 113 -19.73 -3.05 5.78
CA ASN A 113 -19.35 -2.35 7.00
C ASN A 113 -18.09 -1.50 6.76
N ARG A 114 -18.30 -0.18 6.54
CA ARG A 114 -17.24 0.81 6.35
C ARG A 114 -16.15 0.79 7.44
N LYS A 115 -16.51 0.43 8.67
CA LYS A 115 -15.56 0.38 9.80
C LYS A 115 -14.49 -0.70 9.63
N LEU A 116 -14.73 -1.74 8.86
CA LEU A 116 -13.72 -2.77 8.59
C LEU A 116 -12.55 -2.23 7.76
N ILE A 117 -12.79 -1.22 6.92
CA ILE A 117 -11.77 -0.66 6.03
C ILE A 117 -10.60 -0.03 6.81
N VAL A 118 -10.88 0.56 7.96
CA VAL A 118 -9.87 1.21 8.81
C VAL A 118 -9.14 0.25 9.75
N GLN A 119 -9.56 -1.02 9.75
CA GLN A 119 -8.98 -2.04 10.63
C GLN A 119 -7.96 -2.90 9.86
N ALA A 120 -6.96 -3.40 10.58
CA ALA A 120 -6.12 -4.47 10.05
C ALA A 120 -6.99 -5.73 9.86
N PRO A 121 -6.74 -6.55 8.82
CA PRO A 121 -5.65 -6.40 7.84
C PRO A 121 -5.96 -5.46 6.67
N LEU A 122 -7.24 -5.07 6.44
CA LEU A 122 -7.66 -4.32 5.25
C LEU A 122 -6.93 -2.98 5.09
N ALA A 123 -6.78 -2.23 6.19
CA ALA A 123 -6.08 -0.95 6.21
C ALA A 123 -4.64 -1.01 5.68
N GLN A 124 -4.00 -2.18 5.75
CA GLN A 124 -2.60 -2.38 5.37
C GLN A 124 -2.44 -2.87 3.93
N LEU A 125 -3.52 -3.29 3.27
CA LEU A 125 -3.49 -3.79 1.90
C LEU A 125 -3.71 -2.68 0.88
N ALA A 126 -2.81 -2.59 -0.09
CA ALA A 126 -2.93 -1.67 -1.21
C ALA A 126 -4.17 -1.98 -2.06
N TRP A 127 -4.71 -0.94 -2.74
CA TRP A 127 -5.92 -1.02 -3.56
C TRP A 127 -5.97 -2.21 -4.53
N TYR A 128 -4.89 -2.48 -5.25
CA TYR A 128 -4.86 -3.61 -6.20
C TYR A 128 -4.90 -4.99 -5.54
N SER A 129 -4.49 -5.10 -4.28
CA SER A 129 -4.67 -6.32 -3.48
C SER A 129 -6.13 -6.46 -3.03
N GLN A 130 -6.80 -5.37 -2.65
CA GLN A 130 -8.24 -5.36 -2.39
C GLN A 130 -9.04 -5.82 -3.61
N ILE A 131 -8.72 -5.32 -4.81
CA ILE A 131 -9.34 -5.77 -6.06
C ILE A 131 -9.15 -7.28 -6.26
N ALA A 132 -7.95 -7.81 -6.02
CA ALA A 132 -7.69 -9.24 -6.17
C ALA A 132 -8.54 -10.10 -5.21
N LEU A 133 -8.72 -9.66 -3.96
CA LEU A 133 -9.59 -10.34 -3.00
C LEU A 133 -11.04 -10.38 -3.48
N ILE A 134 -11.60 -9.23 -3.86
CA ILE A 134 -13.01 -9.14 -4.26
C ILE A 134 -13.33 -9.82 -5.60
N GLU A 135 -12.35 -9.90 -6.52
CA GLU A 135 -12.53 -10.59 -7.80
C GLU A 135 -12.47 -12.11 -7.66
N LYS A 136 -11.64 -12.61 -6.76
CA LYS A 136 -11.30 -14.04 -6.70
C LYS A 136 -12.04 -14.80 -5.61
N LEU A 137 -12.53 -14.11 -4.58
CA LEU A 137 -13.14 -14.70 -3.40
C LEU A 137 -14.58 -14.20 -3.21
N LYS A 138 -15.49 -15.14 -2.95
CA LYS A 138 -16.92 -14.82 -2.82
C LYS A 138 -17.33 -14.51 -1.38
N SER A 139 -16.79 -15.28 -0.41
CA SER A 139 -17.13 -15.08 1.00
C SER A 139 -16.33 -13.96 1.63
N GLU A 140 -16.92 -13.27 2.59
CA GLU A 140 -16.21 -12.26 3.41
C GLU A 140 -15.14 -12.91 4.25
N GLU A 141 -15.41 -14.10 4.79
CA GLU A 141 -14.50 -14.88 5.63
C GLU A 141 -13.22 -15.22 4.87
N ASP A 142 -13.32 -15.77 3.64
CA ASP A 142 -12.16 -16.07 2.80
C ASP A 142 -11.36 -14.80 2.50
N ARG A 143 -12.05 -13.71 2.15
CA ARG A 143 -11.38 -12.42 1.89
C ARG A 143 -10.58 -11.92 3.08
N LEU A 144 -11.15 -11.98 4.29
CA LEU A 144 -10.47 -11.60 5.52
C LEU A 144 -9.30 -12.54 5.83
N GLY A 145 -9.49 -13.85 5.67
CA GLY A 145 -8.43 -14.83 5.90
C GLY A 145 -7.23 -14.62 4.98
N TYR A 146 -7.45 -14.44 3.68
CA TYR A 146 -6.36 -14.14 2.75
C TYR A 146 -5.76 -12.74 2.95
N ALA A 147 -6.55 -11.77 3.39
CA ALA A 147 -6.03 -10.46 3.76
C ALA A 147 -5.08 -10.55 4.95
N GLN A 148 -5.43 -11.32 5.99
CA GLN A 148 -4.60 -11.57 7.15
C GLN A 148 -3.27 -12.23 6.77
N LEU A 149 -3.32 -13.32 6.01
CA LEU A 149 -2.13 -14.01 5.52
C LEU A 149 -1.24 -13.12 4.66
N ALA A 150 -1.84 -12.27 3.83
CA ALA A 150 -1.09 -11.34 2.99
C ALA A 150 -0.30 -10.31 3.81
N VAL A 151 -0.89 -9.81 4.90
CA VAL A 151 -0.22 -8.87 5.82
C VAL A 151 0.89 -9.58 6.61
N GLU A 152 0.59 -10.73 7.20
CA GLU A 152 1.55 -11.50 8.01
C GLU A 152 2.77 -11.94 7.22
N ASN A 153 2.58 -12.36 5.97
CA ASN A 153 3.64 -12.85 5.10
C ASN A 153 4.18 -11.79 4.12
N HIS A 154 3.75 -10.53 4.25
CA HIS A 154 4.17 -9.43 3.38
C HIS A 154 3.95 -9.70 1.89
N TRP A 155 2.83 -10.37 1.54
CA TRP A 155 2.53 -10.70 0.15
C TRP A 155 2.15 -9.46 -0.65
N LEU A 156 2.85 -9.26 -1.74
CA LEU A 156 2.40 -8.35 -2.79
C LEU A 156 1.28 -9.01 -3.61
N ARG A 157 0.55 -8.21 -4.38
CA ARG A 157 -0.57 -8.69 -5.21
C ARG A 157 -0.26 -9.97 -6.03
N PRO A 158 0.89 -10.11 -6.74
CA PRO A 158 1.17 -11.33 -7.51
C PRO A 158 1.26 -12.58 -6.63
N GLN A 159 1.85 -12.46 -5.43
CA GLN A 159 1.91 -13.56 -4.47
C GLN A 159 0.52 -13.89 -3.92
N LEU A 160 -0.24 -12.88 -3.47
CA LEU A 160 -1.60 -13.07 -2.99
C LEU A 160 -2.47 -13.81 -4.02
N VAL A 161 -2.39 -13.44 -5.30
CA VAL A 161 -3.13 -14.09 -6.38
C VAL A 161 -2.73 -15.56 -6.55
N ARG A 162 -1.45 -15.88 -6.42
CA ARG A 162 -0.96 -17.28 -6.48
C ARG A 162 -1.47 -18.10 -5.31
N GLU A 163 -1.41 -17.55 -4.10
CA GLU A 163 -1.86 -18.25 -2.88
C GLU A 163 -3.38 -18.50 -2.89
N ILE A 164 -4.16 -17.55 -3.37
CA ILE A 164 -5.61 -17.75 -3.60
C ILE A 164 -5.83 -18.88 -4.61
N ALA A 165 -5.09 -18.91 -5.71
CA ALA A 165 -5.21 -19.95 -6.73
C ALA A 165 -4.79 -21.32 -6.20
N ALA A 166 -3.78 -21.39 -5.32
CA ALA A 166 -3.32 -22.60 -4.66
C ALA A 166 -4.25 -23.06 -3.52
N ARG A 167 -5.28 -22.28 -3.15
CA ARG A 167 -6.19 -22.54 -2.03
C ARG A 167 -5.45 -22.76 -0.70
N SER A 168 -4.47 -21.91 -0.41
CA SER A 168 -3.57 -22.07 0.74
C SER A 168 -4.31 -22.19 2.07
N ILE A 169 -5.42 -21.47 2.27
CA ILE A 169 -6.24 -21.54 3.49
C ILE A 169 -6.83 -22.95 3.67
N GLU A 170 -7.41 -23.53 2.62
CA GLU A 170 -7.99 -24.89 2.68
C GLU A 170 -6.91 -25.94 3.02
N ASN A 171 -5.70 -25.74 2.49
CA ASN A 171 -4.58 -26.64 2.72
C ASN A 171 -4.03 -26.52 4.16
N LEU A 172 -4.00 -25.33 4.74
CA LEU A 172 -3.62 -25.10 6.15
C LEU A 172 -4.61 -25.79 7.11
N GLY A 173 -5.93 -25.65 6.86
CA GLY A 173 -6.97 -26.31 7.66
C GLY A 173 -6.88 -27.84 7.60
N LYS A 174 -6.59 -28.42 6.43
CA LYS A 174 -6.38 -29.88 6.29
C LYS A 174 -5.13 -30.38 7.00
N SER A 175 -4.07 -29.58 7.06
CA SER A 175 -2.84 -29.93 7.76
C SER A 175 -3.00 -29.86 9.28
N ALA A 176 -3.73 -28.88 9.82
CA ALA A 176 -4.05 -28.77 11.24
C ALA A 176 -4.87 -29.98 11.73
N ASN A 177 -5.94 -30.33 11.03
CA ASN A 177 -6.81 -31.48 11.37
C ASN A 177 -6.07 -32.84 11.32
N LYS A 178 -4.97 -32.94 10.59
CA LYS A 178 -4.16 -34.17 10.51
C LYS A 178 -3.21 -34.34 11.69
N LEU A 179 -2.91 -33.24 12.42
CA LEU A 179 -2.07 -33.25 13.62
C LEU A 179 -2.87 -33.54 14.89
N ASP A 180 -4.15 -33.11 14.94
CA ASP A 180 -5.05 -33.37 16.07
C ASP A 180 -5.67 -34.79 16.08
N GLY A 181 -5.46 -35.56 15.04
CA GLY A 181 -6.01 -36.94 14.86
C GLY A 181 -5.02 -38.08 15.19
N ARG A 182 -3.99 -37.82 16.05
CA ARG A 182 -3.08 -38.88 16.55
C ARG A 182 -3.10 -38.96 18.04
#